data_5623e9440198d5ca27238da6583ed63d
#
_entry.id   5623e9440198d5ca27238da6583ed63d
#
_cell.length_a   1.000
_cell.length_b   1.000
_cell.length_c   1.000
_cell.angle_alpha   90.00
_cell.angle_beta   90.00
_cell.angle_gamma   90.00
#
_symmetry.space_group_name_H-M   'P 1'
#
loop_
_entity.id
_entity.type
_entity.pdbx_description
1 polymer ?
#
loop_
_entity_poly.entity_id
_entity_poly.type
_entity_poly.pdbx_seq_one_letter_code
_entity_poly.pdbx_strand_id
1 'polypeptide(L)'
;GQTGLKPASINDIAIVWLSYNVHGNEASSTEASMQTLYELVTTKKDQLENTMVIIDPCINPDGRDRYANWYNQVKSEPYTTDQNAKEHREPWPGGRANHYLFDLNRDWAWATQIESSQRLKIYNKWMPHVHVDFHEQSMNNPYYFAPAAEPFHEIITDWQRNFQTQIGKNHARYFDKNGWLYFTKESFDLLYPSYGDTYPTYMGAIGMTYEQAGGGMGGLGVDTDHGYELTLVDRVAHHKTTGLSTVEIASKNAVTLNTEFKKFFDTGSFKYKSYVLKNENKDKTTRLLALLDKHQIDYEFTNKGLVKGYNYLTQQESRMSVNTKDLVIHTQQPKGKMVKVLFEPNAKLTDSLTYDITAWSLPYAHGFKAIASTTKVSSRKDVMVDTANNGIDQNAYAYLSKWNSLEDASFLAALLQADVRVRFSEKDFTIEGNSYAKGTLIILRGDNKTNKEFDKQITSIAQNNNRKLT
;
A
#
# COMPACT_ATOMS: atom_id res chain seq x y z
N GLY A 1 -11.16 -23.09 13.22
CA GLY A 1 -11.15 -24.36 13.91
C GLY A 1 -9.76 -24.98 13.88
N GLN A 2 -9.15 -25.22 15.03
CA GLN A 2 -7.92 -25.99 15.10
C GLN A 2 -8.28 -27.45 14.78
N THR A 3 -7.83 -27.93 13.61
CA THR A 3 -7.73 -29.36 13.38
C THR A 3 -6.64 -29.87 14.33
N GLY A 4 -6.91 -30.84 15.18
CA GLY A 4 -6.05 -31.29 16.29
C GLY A 4 -4.71 -31.95 15.91
N LEU A 5 -4.10 -31.59 14.78
CA LEU A 5 -2.79 -32.01 14.32
C LEU A 5 -1.73 -31.10 14.97
N LYS A 6 -0.86 -31.67 15.81
CA LYS A 6 0.33 -30.99 16.33
C LYS A 6 1.41 -31.02 15.25
N PRO A 7 1.88 -29.87 14.74
CA PRO A 7 3.03 -29.86 13.85
C PRO A 7 4.27 -30.35 14.58
N ALA A 8 5.16 -31.01 13.86
CA ALA A 8 6.43 -31.52 14.41
C ALA A 8 7.32 -30.37 14.93
N SER A 9 7.30 -29.23 14.28
CA SER A 9 7.89 -27.96 14.75
C SER A 9 7.23 -26.78 14.04
N ILE A 10 7.25 -25.58 14.64
CA ILE A 10 6.74 -24.35 14.01
C ILE A 10 7.56 -23.96 12.77
N ASN A 11 8.80 -24.43 12.66
CA ASN A 11 9.69 -24.18 11.52
C ASN A 11 9.34 -25.02 10.29
N ASP A 12 8.42 -25.98 10.42
CA ASP A 12 8.01 -26.88 9.33
C ASP A 12 6.66 -26.47 8.74
N ILE A 13 6.06 -25.37 9.23
CA ILE A 13 4.76 -24.89 8.74
C ILE A 13 4.96 -23.76 7.75
N ALA A 14 4.46 -23.93 6.53
CA ALA A 14 4.30 -22.82 5.59
C ALA A 14 3.03 -22.02 5.93
N ILE A 15 3.06 -20.70 5.76
CA ILE A 15 1.90 -19.83 5.87
C ILE A 15 1.57 -19.32 4.47
N VAL A 16 0.36 -19.63 4.00
CA VAL A 16 -0.17 -19.18 2.71
C VAL A 16 -1.35 -18.25 2.97
N TRP A 17 -1.32 -17.06 2.40
CA TRP A 17 -2.42 -16.11 2.44
C TRP A 17 -3.06 -16.01 1.06
N LEU A 18 -4.34 -16.36 0.96
CA LEU A 18 -5.17 -16.25 -0.23
C LEU A 18 -6.12 -15.07 -0.05
N SER A 19 -5.88 -14.03 -0.82
CA SER A 19 -6.52 -12.72 -0.73
C SER A 19 -7.47 -12.53 -1.91
N TYR A 20 -8.75 -12.34 -1.64
CA TYR A 20 -9.78 -12.32 -2.67
C TYR A 20 -10.52 -10.98 -2.69
N ASN A 21 -10.96 -10.56 -3.88
CA ASN A 21 -11.91 -9.48 -4.09
C ASN A 21 -11.46 -8.11 -3.54
N VAL A 22 -10.22 -7.73 -3.78
CA VAL A 22 -9.74 -6.36 -3.50
C VAL A 22 -10.43 -5.35 -4.41
N HIS A 23 -10.76 -5.75 -5.64
CA HIS A 23 -11.69 -5.05 -6.51
C HIS A 23 -13.05 -5.73 -6.43
N GLY A 24 -14.07 -5.02 -5.91
CA GLY A 24 -15.35 -5.63 -5.57
C GLY A 24 -16.15 -6.17 -6.75
N ASN A 25 -15.97 -5.62 -7.95
CA ASN A 25 -16.60 -6.08 -9.18
C ASN A 25 -15.92 -7.27 -9.85
N GLU A 26 -14.76 -7.70 -9.37
CA GLU A 26 -14.06 -8.93 -9.77
C GLU A 26 -14.62 -10.11 -8.97
N ALA A 27 -15.87 -10.46 -9.27
CA ALA A 27 -16.75 -11.15 -8.34
C ALA A 27 -16.49 -12.64 -8.18
N SER A 28 -15.91 -13.35 -9.17
CA SER A 28 -15.73 -14.80 -9.14
C SER A 28 -14.76 -15.24 -8.05
N SER A 29 -13.85 -14.38 -7.65
CA SER A 29 -12.83 -14.71 -6.65
C SER A 29 -13.45 -14.97 -5.26
N THR A 30 -14.43 -14.17 -4.81
CA THR A 30 -15.15 -14.42 -3.54
C THR A 30 -15.85 -15.77 -3.56
N GLU A 31 -16.53 -16.12 -4.65
CA GLU A 31 -17.20 -17.42 -4.81
C GLU A 31 -16.17 -18.57 -4.78
N ALA A 32 -15.02 -18.39 -5.43
CA ALA A 32 -13.94 -19.35 -5.42
C ALA A 32 -13.34 -19.57 -4.02
N SER A 33 -13.31 -18.53 -3.18
CA SER A 33 -12.80 -18.63 -1.80
C SER A 33 -13.57 -19.65 -0.97
N MET A 34 -14.89 -19.71 -1.11
CA MET A 34 -15.76 -20.67 -0.40
C MET A 34 -15.49 -22.10 -0.86
N GLN A 35 -15.38 -22.33 -2.17
CA GLN A 35 -15.06 -23.65 -2.71
C GLN A 35 -13.63 -24.08 -2.36
N THR A 36 -12.67 -23.18 -2.37
CA THR A 36 -11.29 -23.44 -1.95
C THR A 36 -11.24 -23.88 -0.49
N LEU A 37 -11.95 -23.15 0.41
CA LEU A 37 -12.05 -23.53 1.82
C LEU A 37 -12.66 -24.91 1.98
N TYR A 38 -13.78 -25.18 1.30
CA TYR A 38 -14.46 -26.48 1.37
C TYR A 38 -13.53 -27.63 0.96
N GLU A 39 -12.84 -27.50 -0.18
CA GLU A 39 -11.89 -28.52 -0.66
C GLU A 39 -10.73 -28.74 0.32
N LEU A 40 -10.15 -27.66 0.85
CA LEU A 40 -9.04 -27.76 1.82
C LEU A 40 -9.45 -28.52 3.10
N VAL A 41 -10.68 -28.33 3.59
CA VAL A 41 -11.14 -29.00 4.82
C VAL A 41 -11.80 -30.36 4.59
N THR A 42 -11.97 -30.80 3.34
CA THR A 42 -12.57 -32.08 2.96
C THR A 42 -11.61 -32.98 2.20
N THR A 43 -11.36 -32.68 0.94
CA THR A 43 -10.62 -33.55 -0.01
C THR A 43 -9.11 -33.31 -0.01
N LYS A 44 -8.61 -32.15 0.53
CA LYS A 44 -7.20 -31.71 0.53
C LYS A 44 -6.62 -31.52 1.92
N LYS A 45 -7.16 -32.23 2.92
CA LYS A 45 -6.70 -32.09 4.33
C LYS A 45 -5.23 -32.40 4.53
N ASP A 46 -4.68 -33.31 3.74
CA ASP A 46 -3.27 -33.67 3.73
C ASP A 46 -2.34 -32.46 3.51
N GLN A 47 -2.77 -31.51 2.70
CA GLN A 47 -2.01 -30.28 2.45
C GLN A 47 -1.96 -29.35 3.67
N LEU A 48 -2.87 -29.50 4.63
CA LEU A 48 -2.92 -28.70 5.86
C LEU A 48 -2.07 -29.29 7.01
N GLU A 49 -1.43 -30.43 6.83
CA GLU A 49 -0.57 -31.03 7.88
C GLU A 49 0.64 -30.16 8.22
N ASN A 50 1.21 -29.49 7.23
CA ASN A 50 2.37 -28.60 7.35
C ASN A 50 2.17 -27.21 6.73
N THR A 51 0.90 -26.84 6.47
CA THR A 51 0.56 -25.53 5.90
C THR A 51 -0.61 -24.91 6.66
N MET A 52 -0.43 -23.66 7.07
CA MET A 52 -1.50 -22.81 7.56
C MET A 52 -2.00 -21.96 6.41
N VAL A 53 -3.30 -22.02 6.13
CA VAL A 53 -3.92 -21.19 5.08
C VAL A 53 -4.78 -20.12 5.71
N ILE A 54 -4.51 -18.88 5.38
CA ILE A 54 -5.31 -17.70 5.70
C ILE A 54 -6.13 -17.39 4.47
N ILE A 55 -7.44 -17.39 4.60
CA ILE A 55 -8.38 -16.99 3.54
C ILE A 55 -8.98 -15.66 3.93
N ASP A 56 -8.74 -14.63 3.11
CA ASP A 56 -9.36 -13.30 3.20
C ASP A 56 -10.40 -13.21 2.06
N PRO A 57 -11.68 -13.56 2.31
CA PRO A 57 -12.62 -13.90 1.23
C PRO A 57 -13.16 -12.68 0.49
N CYS A 58 -13.10 -11.49 1.09
CA CYS A 58 -13.63 -10.27 0.50
C CYS A 58 -13.02 -9.04 1.16
N ILE A 59 -11.97 -8.49 0.55
CA ILE A 59 -11.26 -7.30 1.07
C ILE A 59 -12.10 -6.04 0.90
N ASN A 60 -12.90 -5.98 -0.15
CA ASN A 60 -13.70 -4.81 -0.53
C ASN A 60 -15.21 -5.14 -0.53
N PRO A 61 -15.82 -5.28 0.65
CA PRO A 61 -17.25 -5.61 0.74
C PRO A 61 -18.16 -4.52 0.14
N ASP A 62 -17.80 -3.23 0.31
CA ASP A 62 -18.58 -2.12 -0.25
C ASP A 62 -18.61 -2.15 -1.78
N GLY A 63 -17.44 -2.40 -2.40
CA GLY A 63 -17.35 -2.55 -3.85
C GLY A 63 -18.10 -3.79 -4.35
N ARG A 64 -17.99 -4.91 -3.63
CA ARG A 64 -18.71 -6.15 -3.92
C ARG A 64 -20.22 -5.94 -3.88
N ASP A 65 -20.75 -5.30 -2.84
CA ASP A 65 -22.17 -5.04 -2.69
C ASP A 65 -22.67 -4.08 -3.78
N ARG A 66 -21.89 -3.07 -4.11
CA ARG A 66 -22.23 -2.13 -5.20
C ARG A 66 -22.39 -2.86 -6.53
N TYR A 67 -21.44 -3.73 -6.89
CA TYR A 67 -21.51 -4.54 -8.10
C TYR A 67 -22.68 -5.53 -8.06
N ALA A 68 -22.81 -6.33 -7.02
CA ALA A 68 -23.81 -7.38 -6.93
C ALA A 68 -25.25 -6.82 -6.95
N ASN A 69 -25.48 -5.71 -6.23
CA ASN A 69 -26.78 -5.03 -6.23
C ASN A 69 -27.11 -4.45 -7.59
N TRP A 70 -26.15 -3.81 -8.27
CA TRP A 70 -26.34 -3.33 -9.63
C TRP A 70 -26.64 -4.46 -10.60
N TYR A 71 -25.82 -5.52 -10.60
CA TYR A 71 -26.00 -6.66 -11.48
C TYR A 71 -27.39 -7.29 -11.32
N ASN A 72 -27.84 -7.53 -10.08
CA ASN A 72 -29.16 -8.09 -9.79
C ASN A 72 -30.34 -7.22 -10.26
N GLN A 73 -30.13 -5.90 -10.40
CA GLN A 73 -31.14 -4.98 -10.92
C GLN A 73 -31.24 -4.98 -12.44
N VAL A 74 -30.16 -5.34 -13.14
CA VAL A 74 -30.08 -5.17 -14.60
C VAL A 74 -29.97 -6.48 -15.38
N LYS A 75 -29.66 -7.60 -14.71
CA LYS A 75 -29.56 -8.91 -15.35
C LYS A 75 -30.90 -9.32 -15.97
N SER A 76 -30.82 -9.97 -17.10
CA SER A 76 -31.97 -10.57 -17.78
C SER A 76 -32.36 -11.90 -17.12
N GLU A 77 -33.56 -12.41 -17.43
CA GLU A 77 -34.04 -13.71 -16.99
C GLU A 77 -34.58 -14.48 -18.21
N PRO A 78 -33.88 -15.48 -18.72
CA PRO A 78 -32.50 -15.88 -18.35
C PRO A 78 -31.49 -14.77 -18.66
N TYR A 79 -30.30 -14.84 -18.04
CA TYR A 79 -29.21 -13.90 -18.32
C TYR A 79 -28.82 -13.93 -19.80
N THR A 80 -28.29 -12.84 -20.31
CA THR A 80 -27.80 -12.76 -21.69
C THR A 80 -26.27 -12.82 -21.75
N THR A 81 -25.75 -13.49 -22.79
CA THR A 81 -24.29 -13.59 -23.01
C THR A 81 -23.74 -12.49 -23.93
N ASP A 82 -24.61 -11.64 -24.51
CA ASP A 82 -24.19 -10.55 -25.39
C ASP A 82 -23.36 -9.50 -24.63
N GLN A 83 -22.08 -9.37 -24.97
CA GLN A 83 -21.15 -8.40 -24.38
C GLN A 83 -21.66 -6.95 -24.36
N ASN A 84 -22.60 -6.59 -25.24
CA ASN A 84 -23.16 -5.26 -25.35
C ASN A 84 -24.39 -5.05 -24.46
N ALA A 85 -24.93 -6.10 -23.86
CA ALA A 85 -26.06 -5.99 -22.97
C ALA A 85 -25.75 -5.18 -21.72
N LYS A 86 -26.76 -4.58 -21.12
CA LYS A 86 -26.62 -3.71 -19.94
C LYS A 86 -25.96 -4.42 -18.75
N GLU A 87 -26.22 -5.70 -18.57
CA GLU A 87 -25.66 -6.51 -17.49
C GLU A 87 -24.14 -6.76 -17.58
N HIS A 88 -23.49 -6.37 -18.69
CA HIS A 88 -22.06 -6.40 -18.91
C HIS A 88 -21.43 -4.99 -18.93
N ARG A 89 -22.19 -3.96 -18.58
CA ARG A 89 -21.78 -2.55 -18.64
C ARG A 89 -22.03 -1.84 -17.31
N GLU A 90 -21.20 -2.14 -16.33
CA GLU A 90 -21.28 -1.50 -15.02
C GLU A 90 -21.06 0.02 -15.14
N PRO A 91 -21.99 0.85 -14.60
CA PRO A 91 -21.83 2.31 -14.64
C PRO A 91 -20.84 2.79 -13.56
N TRP A 92 -20.32 3.97 -13.77
CA TRP A 92 -19.59 4.66 -12.69
C TRP A 92 -20.58 5.19 -11.61
N PRO A 93 -20.24 5.12 -10.31
CA PRO A 93 -19.08 4.46 -9.74
C PRO A 93 -19.24 2.95 -9.69
N GLY A 94 -18.30 2.24 -10.32
CA GLY A 94 -18.30 0.78 -10.33
C GLY A 94 -17.82 0.15 -9.00
N GLY A 95 -17.91 -1.17 -8.92
CA GLY A 95 -17.53 -1.93 -7.73
C GLY A 95 -16.00 -2.09 -7.54
N ARG A 96 -15.17 -1.58 -8.45
CA ARG A 96 -13.71 -1.68 -8.31
C ARG A 96 -13.21 -1.05 -7.00
N ALA A 97 -13.61 0.18 -6.73
CA ALA A 97 -13.15 0.96 -5.60
C ALA A 97 -13.94 0.65 -4.30
N ASN A 98 -13.37 1.02 -3.14
CA ASN A 98 -14.02 0.92 -1.84
C ASN A 98 -15.17 1.94 -1.67
N HIS A 99 -15.69 2.08 -0.44
CA HIS A 99 -16.77 3.03 -0.12
C HIS A 99 -16.45 4.47 -0.55
N TYR A 100 -15.22 4.91 -0.33
CA TYR A 100 -14.76 6.28 -0.62
C TYR A 100 -14.13 6.43 -2.01
N LEU A 101 -14.31 5.46 -2.89
CA LEU A 101 -13.80 5.43 -4.27
C LEU A 101 -12.27 5.40 -4.38
N PHE A 102 -11.59 4.78 -3.41
CA PHE A 102 -10.17 4.47 -3.48
C PHE A 102 -9.93 3.05 -3.99
N ASP A 103 -8.90 2.89 -4.81
CA ASP A 103 -8.41 1.57 -5.23
C ASP A 103 -7.55 0.96 -4.13
N LEU A 104 -8.05 -0.09 -3.48
CA LEU A 104 -7.35 -0.78 -2.40
C LEU A 104 -6.10 -1.54 -2.87
N ASN A 105 -6.01 -1.86 -4.18
CA ASN A 105 -4.80 -2.43 -4.79
C ASN A 105 -3.79 -1.35 -5.23
N ARG A 106 -3.95 -0.11 -4.76
CA ARG A 106 -2.98 0.98 -4.83
C ARG A 106 -2.61 1.49 -3.44
N ASP A 107 -3.11 0.87 -2.37
CA ASP A 107 -3.04 1.39 -0.99
C ASP A 107 -2.27 0.49 0.00
N TRP A 108 -1.63 -0.59 -0.44
CA TRP A 108 -0.87 -1.48 0.45
C TRP A 108 0.26 -0.76 1.20
N ALA A 109 1.13 -0.05 0.48
CA ALA A 109 2.24 0.67 1.09
C ALA A 109 1.82 2.00 1.72
N TRP A 110 0.73 2.59 1.29
CA TRP A 110 0.29 3.89 1.79
C TRP A 110 -0.65 3.77 2.98
N ALA A 111 -1.43 2.70 3.05
CA ALA A 111 -2.35 2.38 4.15
C ALA A 111 -3.22 3.57 4.57
N THR A 112 -3.76 4.29 3.58
CA THR A 112 -4.61 5.46 3.78
C THR A 112 -6.03 5.07 4.12
N GLN A 113 -6.50 3.93 3.58
CA GLN A 113 -7.83 3.40 3.82
C GLN A 113 -7.88 2.51 5.05
N ILE A 114 -9.05 2.42 5.68
CA ILE A 114 -9.22 1.64 6.90
C ILE A 114 -8.99 0.15 6.65
N GLU A 115 -9.46 -0.37 5.52
CA GLU A 115 -9.29 -1.74 5.09
C GLU A 115 -7.80 -2.10 5.01
N SER A 116 -7.01 -1.28 4.32
CA SER A 116 -5.56 -1.45 4.19
C SER A 116 -4.86 -1.37 5.55
N SER A 117 -5.22 -0.39 6.38
CA SER A 117 -4.62 -0.20 7.71
C SER A 117 -4.91 -1.38 8.64
N GLN A 118 -6.13 -1.96 8.62
CA GLN A 118 -6.48 -3.12 9.43
C GLN A 118 -5.82 -4.39 8.90
N ARG A 119 -5.79 -4.58 7.58
CA ARG A 119 -5.11 -5.69 6.92
C ARG A 119 -3.61 -5.74 7.28
N LEU A 120 -2.92 -4.59 7.24
CA LEU A 120 -1.51 -4.52 7.61
C LEU A 120 -1.22 -4.97 9.04
N LYS A 121 -2.09 -4.68 10.01
CA LYS A 121 -1.92 -5.16 11.39
C LYS A 121 -1.89 -6.68 11.45
N ILE A 122 -2.81 -7.32 10.73
CA ILE A 122 -2.92 -8.78 10.69
C ILE A 122 -1.78 -9.35 9.84
N TYR A 123 -1.46 -8.72 8.71
CA TYR A 123 -0.37 -9.13 7.83
C TYR A 123 0.98 -9.14 8.57
N ASN A 124 1.32 -8.07 9.28
CA ASN A 124 2.56 -7.98 10.07
C ASN A 124 2.62 -8.99 11.22
N LYS A 125 1.47 -9.46 11.72
CA LYS A 125 1.42 -10.51 12.74
C LYS A 125 1.71 -11.90 12.16
N TRP A 126 1.22 -12.18 10.97
CA TRP A 126 1.31 -13.50 10.36
C TRP A 126 2.50 -13.65 9.41
N MET A 127 2.89 -12.60 8.69
CA MET A 127 4.04 -12.59 7.77
C MET A 127 4.08 -13.85 6.89
N PRO A 128 3.14 -14.01 5.93
CA PRO A 128 3.01 -15.24 5.15
C PRO A 128 4.24 -15.50 4.29
N HIS A 129 4.53 -16.79 4.03
CA HIS A 129 5.59 -17.22 3.10
C HIS A 129 5.13 -17.11 1.65
N VAL A 130 3.83 -17.30 1.39
CA VAL A 130 3.21 -17.17 0.07
C VAL A 130 1.97 -16.28 0.20
N HIS A 131 1.82 -15.32 -0.70
CA HIS A 131 0.66 -14.44 -0.78
C HIS A 131 0.12 -14.40 -2.20
N VAL A 132 -1.17 -14.57 -2.35
CA VAL A 132 -1.86 -14.50 -3.65
C VAL A 132 -2.96 -13.46 -3.57
N ASP A 133 -3.01 -12.58 -4.56
CA ASP A 133 -4.08 -11.62 -4.79
C ASP A 133 -4.89 -12.04 -6.02
N PHE A 134 -6.18 -12.35 -5.82
CA PHE A 134 -7.07 -12.87 -6.86
C PHE A 134 -7.85 -11.75 -7.52
N HIS A 135 -7.67 -11.58 -8.82
CA HIS A 135 -8.20 -10.50 -9.65
C HIS A 135 -8.95 -11.00 -10.88
N GLU A 136 -9.62 -10.07 -11.55
CA GLU A 136 -10.16 -10.29 -12.89
C GLU A 136 -9.71 -9.18 -13.84
N GLN A 137 -9.37 -9.59 -15.05
CA GLN A 137 -9.01 -8.73 -16.19
C GLN A 137 -10.10 -8.75 -17.29
N SER A 138 -9.81 -8.20 -18.47
CA SER A 138 -10.74 -8.19 -19.60
C SER A 138 -11.33 -9.58 -19.86
N MET A 139 -12.63 -9.63 -20.17
CA MET A 139 -13.37 -10.87 -20.40
C MET A 139 -12.87 -11.71 -21.58
N ASN A 140 -12.07 -11.13 -22.47
CA ASN A 140 -11.50 -11.81 -23.63
C ASN A 140 -10.05 -12.29 -23.44
N ASN A 141 -9.45 -12.04 -22.25
CA ASN A 141 -8.09 -12.49 -21.99
C ASN A 141 -8.05 -13.94 -21.49
N PRO A 142 -6.99 -14.72 -21.82
CA PRO A 142 -6.69 -15.97 -21.11
C PRO A 142 -6.41 -15.71 -19.63
N TYR A 143 -6.45 -16.75 -18.82
CA TYR A 143 -6.09 -16.65 -17.40
C TYR A 143 -4.61 -16.29 -17.22
N TYR A 144 -4.30 -15.37 -16.30
CA TYR A 144 -2.93 -15.04 -15.93
C TYR A 144 -2.55 -15.62 -14.57
N PHE A 145 -1.33 -16.17 -14.47
CA PHE A 145 -0.67 -16.53 -13.22
C PHE A 145 0.85 -16.38 -13.31
N ALA A 146 1.50 -16.35 -12.14
CA ALA A 146 2.95 -16.24 -12.05
C ALA A 146 3.72 -17.29 -12.90
N PRO A 147 4.97 -17.02 -13.31
CA PRO A 147 5.80 -15.88 -12.89
C PRO A 147 5.43 -14.56 -13.57
N ALA A 148 5.71 -13.47 -12.84
CA ALA A 148 5.43 -12.11 -13.27
C ALA A 148 6.36 -11.67 -14.43
N ALA A 149 5.96 -10.57 -15.11
CA ALA A 149 6.78 -9.87 -16.09
C ALA A 149 7.88 -9.04 -15.41
N GLU A 150 8.90 -8.66 -16.18
CA GLU A 150 9.84 -7.60 -15.79
C GLU A 150 9.20 -6.20 -16.01
N PRO A 151 9.66 -5.15 -15.32
CA PRO A 151 10.83 -5.13 -14.44
C PRO A 151 10.57 -5.64 -13.02
N PHE A 152 11.61 -6.21 -12.42
CA PHE A 152 11.65 -6.50 -11.00
C PHE A 152 12.52 -5.46 -10.27
N HIS A 153 12.12 -5.11 -9.05
CA HIS A 153 13.00 -4.38 -8.17
C HIS A 153 14.18 -5.29 -7.73
N GLU A 154 15.39 -4.73 -7.66
CA GLU A 154 16.62 -5.52 -7.38
C GLU A 154 16.67 -6.21 -6.02
N ILE A 155 15.75 -5.89 -5.08
CA ILE A 155 15.65 -6.59 -3.79
C ILE A 155 14.92 -7.92 -3.89
N ILE A 156 14.16 -8.15 -4.95
CA ILE A 156 13.45 -9.41 -5.19
C ILE A 156 14.50 -10.48 -5.51
N THR A 157 14.54 -11.50 -4.68
CA THR A 157 15.58 -12.53 -4.76
C THR A 157 15.34 -13.51 -5.91
N ASP A 158 16.42 -14.13 -6.41
CA ASP A 158 16.31 -15.20 -7.40
C ASP A 158 15.47 -16.36 -6.88
N TRP A 159 15.54 -16.64 -5.57
CA TRP A 159 14.69 -17.64 -4.91
C TRP A 159 13.20 -17.32 -5.10
N GLN A 160 12.77 -16.09 -4.79
CA GLN A 160 11.37 -15.72 -4.95
C GLN A 160 10.90 -15.88 -6.41
N ARG A 161 11.68 -15.43 -7.39
CA ARG A 161 11.37 -15.56 -8.81
C ARG A 161 11.31 -17.02 -9.28
N ASN A 162 12.27 -17.82 -8.83
CA ASN A 162 12.31 -19.24 -9.16
C ASN A 162 11.12 -20.01 -8.54
N PHE A 163 10.72 -19.65 -7.34
CA PHE A 163 9.59 -20.29 -6.68
C PHE A 163 8.25 -19.91 -7.33
N GLN A 164 8.08 -18.67 -7.79
CA GLN A 164 6.95 -18.28 -8.65
C GLN A 164 6.87 -19.18 -9.90
N THR A 165 8.01 -19.46 -10.51
CA THR A 165 8.08 -20.36 -11.68
C THR A 165 7.66 -21.80 -11.32
N GLN A 166 8.00 -22.30 -10.12
CA GLN A 166 7.55 -23.63 -9.68
C GLN A 166 6.04 -23.68 -9.48
N ILE A 167 5.46 -22.66 -8.86
CA ILE A 167 4.01 -22.53 -8.69
C ILE A 167 3.31 -22.44 -10.05
N GLY A 168 3.81 -21.58 -10.95
CA GLY A 168 3.25 -21.44 -12.31
C GLY A 168 3.26 -22.73 -13.11
N LYS A 169 4.34 -23.50 -13.04
CA LYS A 169 4.41 -24.84 -13.69
C LYS A 169 3.37 -25.81 -13.11
N ASN A 170 3.09 -25.74 -11.83
CA ASN A 170 2.04 -26.57 -11.23
C ASN A 170 0.65 -26.14 -11.69
N HIS A 171 0.40 -24.82 -11.82
CA HIS A 171 -0.86 -24.32 -12.40
C HIS A 171 -1.01 -24.76 -13.85
N ALA A 172 0.02 -24.59 -14.68
CA ALA A 172 0.02 -25.00 -16.07
C ALA A 172 -0.40 -26.47 -16.23
N ARG A 173 0.12 -27.37 -15.40
CA ARG A 173 -0.28 -28.80 -15.42
C ARG A 173 -1.78 -29.00 -15.25
N TYR A 174 -2.44 -28.21 -14.39
CA TYR A 174 -3.88 -28.30 -14.20
C TYR A 174 -4.65 -27.66 -15.34
N PHE A 175 -4.19 -26.52 -15.84
CA PHE A 175 -4.81 -25.81 -16.96
C PHE A 175 -4.71 -26.60 -18.26
N ASP A 176 -3.54 -27.16 -18.58
CA ASP A 176 -3.32 -28.02 -19.74
C ASP A 176 -4.24 -29.24 -19.70
N LYS A 177 -4.35 -29.90 -18.53
CA LYS A 177 -5.24 -31.06 -18.35
C LYS A 177 -6.70 -30.73 -18.63
N ASN A 178 -7.15 -29.53 -18.33
CA ASN A 178 -8.54 -29.08 -18.51
C ASN A 178 -8.77 -28.33 -19.82
N GLY A 179 -7.71 -28.09 -20.63
CA GLY A 179 -7.79 -27.32 -21.86
C GLY A 179 -8.07 -25.84 -21.66
N TRP A 180 -7.72 -25.29 -20.50
CA TRP A 180 -7.92 -23.88 -20.19
C TRP A 180 -6.75 -23.01 -20.67
N LEU A 181 -7.05 -21.88 -21.30
CA LEU A 181 -6.04 -20.95 -21.82
C LEU A 181 -5.44 -20.11 -20.68
N TYR A 182 -4.12 -19.91 -20.74
CA TYR A 182 -3.39 -19.07 -19.78
C TYR A 182 -2.16 -18.42 -20.42
N PHE A 183 -1.62 -17.41 -19.71
CA PHE A 183 -0.34 -16.81 -20.04
C PHE A 183 0.45 -16.44 -18.78
N THR A 184 1.73 -16.17 -18.94
CA THR A 184 2.66 -15.78 -17.88
C THR A 184 3.70 -14.80 -18.42
N LYS A 185 4.39 -14.06 -17.56
CA LYS A 185 5.51 -13.16 -17.91
C LYS A 185 5.15 -12.01 -18.85
N GLU A 186 3.89 -11.65 -18.87
CA GLU A 186 3.39 -10.53 -19.67
C GLU A 186 2.54 -9.61 -18.79
N SER A 187 2.48 -8.33 -19.10
CA SER A 187 1.67 -7.28 -18.50
C SER A 187 1.99 -6.94 -17.03
N PHE A 188 1.95 -7.90 -16.14
CA PHE A 188 2.02 -7.66 -14.69
C PHE A 188 3.44 -7.79 -14.18
N ASP A 189 4.05 -6.65 -13.78
CA ASP A 189 5.39 -6.58 -13.19
C ASP A 189 5.36 -6.62 -11.64
N LEU A 190 6.54 -6.68 -11.01
CA LEU A 190 6.71 -6.61 -9.56
C LEU A 190 7.59 -5.42 -9.17
N LEU A 191 7.10 -4.22 -9.42
CA LEU A 191 7.85 -2.99 -9.18
C LEU A 191 7.19 -2.04 -8.18
N TYR A 192 5.94 -1.62 -8.42
CA TYR A 192 5.27 -0.66 -7.55
C TYR A 192 4.92 -1.25 -6.18
N PRO A 193 5.38 -0.65 -5.05
CA PRO A 193 5.31 -1.27 -3.73
C PRO A 193 3.91 -1.37 -3.12
N SER A 194 2.88 -0.91 -3.80
CA SER A 194 1.54 -0.81 -3.24
C SER A 194 0.51 -1.71 -3.93
N TYR A 195 0.98 -2.74 -4.67
CA TYR A 195 0.14 -3.84 -5.17
C TYR A 195 0.10 -5.01 -4.20
N GLY A 196 -0.96 -5.83 -4.31
CA GLY A 196 -1.20 -6.99 -3.47
C GLY A 196 -0.25 -8.18 -3.70
N ASP A 197 0.55 -8.16 -4.73
CA ASP A 197 1.64 -9.11 -4.98
C ASP A 197 3.02 -8.53 -4.62
N THR A 198 3.25 -7.28 -4.99
CA THR A 198 4.56 -6.64 -4.87
C THR A 198 4.87 -6.26 -3.41
N TYR A 199 3.91 -5.69 -2.67
CA TYR A 199 4.10 -5.40 -1.24
C TYR A 199 4.47 -6.66 -0.44
N PRO A 200 3.72 -7.78 -0.54
CA PRO A 200 4.11 -9.04 0.08
C PRO A 200 5.51 -9.52 -0.33
N THR A 201 5.87 -9.37 -1.61
CA THR A 201 7.18 -9.77 -2.12
C THR A 201 8.30 -8.95 -1.45
N TYR A 202 8.11 -7.66 -1.24
CA TYR A 202 9.04 -6.79 -0.51
C TYR A 202 9.07 -7.08 1.01
N MET A 203 8.07 -7.78 1.51
CA MET A 203 7.99 -8.27 2.88
C MET A 203 8.48 -9.72 3.04
N GLY A 204 9.08 -10.31 2.01
CA GLY A 204 9.71 -11.63 2.03
C GLY A 204 8.85 -12.78 1.53
N ALA A 205 7.57 -12.55 1.26
CA ALA A 205 6.70 -13.58 0.70
C ALA A 205 7.00 -13.87 -0.78
N ILE A 206 6.50 -14.98 -1.27
CA ILE A 206 6.28 -15.22 -2.70
C ILE A 206 4.94 -14.55 -3.03
N GLY A 207 4.97 -13.28 -3.44
CA GLY A 207 3.78 -12.52 -3.80
C GLY A 207 3.39 -12.78 -5.25
N MET A 208 2.09 -12.95 -5.53
CA MET A 208 1.58 -13.26 -6.87
C MET A 208 0.19 -12.65 -7.06
N THR A 209 -0.06 -12.21 -8.28
CA THR A 209 -1.40 -11.89 -8.78
C THR A 209 -1.87 -13.00 -9.69
N TYR A 210 -3.15 -13.35 -9.59
CA TYR A 210 -3.85 -14.23 -10.53
C TYR A 210 -5.02 -13.48 -11.13
N GLU A 211 -5.10 -13.46 -12.47
CA GLU A 211 -6.09 -12.68 -13.21
C GLU A 211 -6.98 -13.59 -14.04
N GLN A 212 -8.23 -13.66 -13.66
CA GLN A 212 -9.29 -14.34 -14.40
C GLN A 212 -9.92 -13.39 -15.41
N ALA A 213 -10.33 -13.87 -16.56
CA ALA A 213 -11.21 -13.11 -17.44
C ALA A 213 -12.56 -12.78 -16.76
N GLY A 214 -13.12 -11.60 -17.04
CA GLY A 214 -14.41 -11.20 -16.45
C GLY A 214 -14.46 -9.71 -16.10
N GLY A 215 -13.60 -9.26 -15.22
CA GLY A 215 -13.33 -7.84 -14.91
C GLY A 215 -14.54 -6.95 -14.67
N GLY A 216 -15.56 -7.41 -13.93
CA GLY A 216 -16.81 -6.69 -13.73
C GLY A 216 -17.82 -6.78 -14.90
N MET A 217 -17.43 -7.43 -15.98
CA MET A 217 -18.25 -7.57 -17.21
C MET A 217 -18.77 -9.01 -17.39
N GLY A 218 -18.23 -9.99 -16.70
CA GLY A 218 -18.56 -11.41 -16.92
C GLY A 218 -19.97 -11.83 -16.48
N GLY A 219 -20.58 -11.17 -15.53
CA GLY A 219 -21.91 -11.52 -15.03
C GLY A 219 -22.04 -12.99 -14.62
N LEU A 220 -23.15 -13.65 -14.97
CA LEU A 220 -23.31 -15.09 -14.84
C LEU A 220 -22.70 -15.86 -16.02
N GLY A 221 -22.64 -15.25 -17.20
CA GLY A 221 -22.00 -15.79 -18.39
C GLY A 221 -21.91 -14.72 -19.48
N VAL A 222 -20.85 -14.75 -20.26
CA VAL A 222 -20.60 -13.82 -21.36
C VAL A 222 -19.94 -14.55 -22.54
N ASP A 223 -20.38 -14.26 -23.77
CA ASP A 223 -19.72 -14.76 -24.97
C ASP A 223 -18.38 -14.06 -25.16
N THR A 224 -17.30 -14.83 -25.30
CA THR A 224 -15.96 -14.29 -25.56
C THR A 224 -15.70 -14.13 -27.04
N ASP A 225 -14.74 -13.26 -27.41
CA ASP A 225 -14.26 -13.15 -28.80
C ASP A 225 -13.58 -14.44 -29.32
N HIS A 226 -13.31 -15.37 -28.43
CA HIS A 226 -12.75 -16.70 -28.76
C HIS A 226 -13.84 -17.73 -29.13
N GLY A 227 -15.12 -17.35 -29.12
CA GLY A 227 -16.23 -18.17 -29.58
C GLY A 227 -16.73 -19.22 -28.57
N TYR A 228 -16.53 -18.96 -27.28
CA TYR A 228 -17.12 -19.75 -26.20
C TYR A 228 -17.75 -18.85 -25.13
N GLU A 229 -18.77 -19.34 -24.45
CA GLU A 229 -19.35 -18.70 -23.29
C GLU A 229 -18.43 -18.90 -22.08
N LEU A 230 -18.05 -17.80 -21.40
CA LEU A 230 -17.33 -17.81 -20.14
C LEU A 230 -18.30 -17.63 -18.97
N THR A 231 -18.63 -18.72 -18.28
CA THR A 231 -19.57 -18.68 -17.16
C THR A 231 -18.92 -18.28 -15.84
N LEU A 232 -19.73 -17.86 -14.85
CA LEU A 232 -19.25 -17.67 -13.48
C LEU A 232 -18.71 -18.98 -12.90
N VAL A 233 -19.28 -20.12 -13.25
CA VAL A 233 -18.83 -21.45 -12.80
C VAL A 233 -17.40 -21.75 -13.29
N ASP A 234 -17.11 -21.44 -14.55
CA ASP A 234 -15.76 -21.61 -15.12
C ASP A 234 -14.74 -20.72 -14.40
N ARG A 235 -15.07 -19.43 -14.22
CA ARG A 235 -14.21 -18.47 -13.54
C ARG A 235 -13.91 -18.89 -12.09
N VAL A 236 -14.92 -19.37 -11.37
CA VAL A 236 -14.77 -19.92 -10.01
C VAL A 236 -13.87 -21.17 -10.03
N ALA A 237 -14.04 -22.07 -11.02
CA ALA A 237 -13.25 -23.29 -11.13
C ALA A 237 -11.76 -22.96 -11.38
N HIS A 238 -11.46 -21.97 -12.20
CA HIS A 238 -10.09 -21.51 -12.48
C HIS A 238 -9.41 -20.98 -11.21
N HIS A 239 -10.05 -20.03 -10.52
CA HIS A 239 -9.52 -19.44 -9.27
C HIS A 239 -9.38 -20.47 -8.14
N LYS A 240 -10.36 -21.36 -7.97
CA LYS A 240 -10.25 -22.46 -7.01
C LYS A 240 -9.03 -23.33 -7.33
N THR A 241 -8.83 -23.68 -8.60
CA THR A 241 -7.73 -24.54 -9.04
C THR A 241 -6.38 -23.92 -8.74
N THR A 242 -6.19 -22.64 -9.05
CA THR A 242 -4.92 -21.95 -8.75
C THR A 242 -4.70 -21.77 -7.26
N GLY A 243 -5.75 -21.50 -6.48
CA GLY A 243 -5.68 -21.44 -5.02
C GLY A 243 -5.23 -22.76 -4.39
N LEU A 244 -5.85 -23.88 -4.75
CA LEU A 244 -5.49 -25.22 -4.28
C LEU A 244 -4.09 -25.63 -4.74
N SER A 245 -3.74 -25.35 -5.99
CA SER A 245 -2.42 -25.63 -6.55
C SER A 245 -1.30 -24.82 -5.86
N THR A 246 -1.58 -23.61 -5.41
CA THR A 246 -0.65 -22.82 -4.59
C THR A 246 -0.39 -23.47 -3.25
N VAL A 247 -1.46 -23.90 -2.55
CA VAL A 247 -1.34 -24.58 -1.24
C VAL A 247 -0.61 -25.91 -1.41
N GLU A 248 -0.88 -26.67 -2.48
CA GLU A 248 -0.18 -27.93 -2.80
C GLU A 248 1.33 -27.72 -2.88
N ILE A 249 1.81 -26.72 -3.64
CA ILE A 249 3.25 -26.46 -3.78
C ILE A 249 3.83 -25.90 -2.48
N ALA A 250 3.14 -25.06 -1.76
CA ALA A 250 3.58 -24.56 -0.47
C ALA A 250 3.75 -25.69 0.54
N SER A 251 2.80 -26.61 0.63
CA SER A 251 2.84 -27.79 1.50
C SER A 251 4.05 -28.68 1.18
N LYS A 252 4.29 -28.99 -0.10
CA LYS A 252 5.45 -29.79 -0.53
C LYS A 252 6.81 -29.14 -0.25
N ASN A 253 6.85 -27.82 -0.03
CA ASN A 253 8.07 -27.04 0.15
C ASN A 253 8.12 -26.28 1.50
N ALA A 254 7.33 -26.66 2.47
CA ALA A 254 7.16 -25.90 3.71
C ALA A 254 8.48 -25.58 4.43
N VAL A 255 9.36 -26.55 4.59
CA VAL A 255 10.69 -26.38 5.23
C VAL A 255 11.58 -25.40 4.44
N THR A 256 11.58 -25.52 3.12
CA THR A 256 12.37 -24.65 2.25
C THR A 256 11.85 -23.22 2.27
N LEU A 257 10.53 -23.05 2.22
CA LEU A 257 9.88 -21.73 2.36
C LEU A 257 10.27 -21.05 3.67
N ASN A 258 10.22 -21.76 4.80
CA ASN A 258 10.64 -21.23 6.08
C ASN A 258 12.12 -20.81 6.09
N THR A 259 12.99 -21.63 5.51
CA THR A 259 14.42 -21.36 5.45
C THR A 259 14.73 -20.11 4.62
N GLU A 260 14.18 -20.03 3.42
CA GLU A 260 14.43 -18.91 2.51
C GLU A 260 13.75 -17.61 2.97
N PHE A 261 12.58 -17.72 3.60
CA PHE A 261 11.92 -16.57 4.22
C PHE A 261 12.78 -15.94 5.33
N LYS A 262 13.41 -16.77 6.18
CA LYS A 262 14.34 -16.26 7.20
C LYS A 262 15.55 -15.57 6.57
N LYS A 263 16.14 -16.16 5.53
CA LYS A 263 17.28 -15.57 4.78
C LYS A 263 16.92 -14.21 4.14
N PHE A 264 15.66 -14.01 3.77
CA PHE A 264 15.23 -12.72 3.21
C PHE A 264 15.49 -11.56 4.16
N PHE A 265 15.38 -11.76 5.47
CA PHE A 265 15.59 -10.72 6.48
C PHE A 265 17.04 -10.55 6.90
N ASP A 266 17.95 -11.39 6.42
CA ASP A 266 19.38 -11.16 6.61
C ASP A 266 19.74 -9.84 5.93
N THR A 267 20.23 -8.90 6.76
CA THR A 267 20.53 -7.54 6.29
C THR A 267 21.76 -7.55 5.41
N GLY A 268 21.55 -7.57 4.11
CA GLY A 268 22.61 -7.40 3.12
C GLY A 268 23.28 -6.02 3.18
N SER A 269 24.30 -5.85 2.38
CA SER A 269 24.96 -4.54 2.24
C SER A 269 24.21 -3.66 1.26
N PHE A 270 23.40 -2.72 1.74
CA PHE A 270 22.77 -1.69 0.91
C PHE A 270 23.75 -0.55 0.61
N LYS A 271 23.61 0.09 -0.56
CA LYS A 271 24.37 1.28 -0.94
C LYS A 271 24.20 2.40 0.11
N TYR A 272 22.96 2.75 0.42
CA TYR A 272 22.65 3.73 1.45
C TYR A 272 22.40 3.02 2.78
N LYS A 273 23.11 3.47 3.83
CA LYS A 273 23.00 2.92 5.18
C LYS A 273 21.99 3.65 6.05
N SER A 274 21.73 4.93 5.69
CA SER A 274 20.84 5.80 6.44
C SER A 274 20.18 6.80 5.51
N TYR A 275 18.90 7.03 5.73
CA TYR A 275 18.12 8.12 5.14
C TYR A 275 17.81 9.13 6.22
N VAL A 276 18.23 10.39 6.01
CA VAL A 276 18.02 11.46 6.99
C VAL A 276 17.10 12.52 6.41
N LEU A 277 16.07 12.89 7.16
CA LEU A 277 15.03 13.82 6.77
C LEU A 277 14.97 14.98 7.75
N LYS A 278 14.94 16.21 7.24
CA LYS A 278 14.81 17.42 8.07
C LYS A 278 13.42 17.52 8.68
N ASN A 279 13.35 17.62 10.00
CA ASN A 279 12.09 17.86 10.71
C ASN A 279 11.74 19.35 10.77
N GLU A 280 11.51 19.95 9.61
CA GLU A 280 11.10 21.36 9.47
C GLU A 280 9.58 21.55 9.55
N ASN A 281 8.81 20.48 9.37
CA ASN A 281 7.36 20.47 9.47
C ASN A 281 6.91 19.26 10.32
N LYS A 282 6.43 19.58 11.53
CA LYS A 282 6.01 18.58 12.51
C LYS A 282 4.87 17.67 11.98
N ASP A 283 3.92 18.23 11.25
CA ASP A 283 2.76 17.48 10.76
C ASP A 283 3.20 16.43 9.75
N LYS A 284 4.02 16.82 8.76
CA LYS A 284 4.60 15.89 7.78
C LYS A 284 5.40 14.77 8.47
N THR A 285 6.22 15.15 9.45
CA THR A 285 7.00 14.16 10.23
C THR A 285 6.08 13.22 10.98
N THR A 286 5.06 13.71 11.68
CA THR A 286 4.10 12.89 12.42
C THR A 286 3.36 11.90 11.49
N ARG A 287 2.95 12.34 10.30
CA ARG A 287 2.31 11.47 9.31
C ARG A 287 3.26 10.39 8.80
N LEU A 288 4.52 10.75 8.52
CA LEU A 288 5.53 9.79 8.11
C LEU A 288 5.80 8.76 9.21
N LEU A 289 5.98 9.19 10.46
CA LEU A 289 6.19 8.28 11.59
C LEU A 289 5.01 7.31 11.75
N ALA A 290 3.77 7.80 11.66
CA ALA A 290 2.59 6.95 11.71
C ALA A 290 2.55 5.90 10.57
N LEU A 291 3.05 6.25 9.38
CA LEU A 291 3.20 5.30 8.27
C LEU A 291 4.28 4.26 8.57
N LEU A 292 5.45 4.68 9.08
CA LEU A 292 6.53 3.78 9.45
C LEU A 292 6.11 2.79 10.56
N ASP A 293 5.35 3.27 11.56
CA ASP A 293 4.78 2.45 12.63
C ASP A 293 3.85 1.36 12.07
N LYS A 294 2.99 1.71 11.09
CA LYS A 294 2.10 0.74 10.40
C LYS A 294 2.91 -0.38 9.72
N HIS A 295 4.08 -0.06 9.18
CA HIS A 295 4.97 -1.03 8.52
C HIS A 295 5.94 -1.70 9.46
N GLN A 296 5.97 -1.33 10.75
CA GLN A 296 6.97 -1.78 11.74
C GLN A 296 8.40 -1.50 11.27
N ILE A 297 8.62 -0.31 10.72
CA ILE A 297 9.93 0.21 10.33
C ILE A 297 10.48 1.05 11.48
N ASP A 298 11.66 0.66 12.00
CA ASP A 298 12.34 1.40 13.06
C ASP A 298 12.93 2.71 12.54
N TYR A 299 12.82 3.75 13.35
CA TYR A 299 13.41 5.06 13.09
C TYR A 299 14.05 5.63 14.37
N GLU A 300 14.97 6.55 14.17
CA GLU A 300 15.69 7.23 15.25
C GLU A 300 15.83 8.73 14.91
N PHE A 301 16.43 9.49 15.82
CA PHE A 301 16.71 10.91 15.60
C PHE A 301 18.23 11.12 15.53
N THR A 302 18.67 12.03 14.65
CA THR A 302 20.12 12.28 14.47
C THR A 302 20.75 12.95 15.69
N ASN A 303 22.03 12.73 15.91
CA ASN A 303 22.85 13.63 16.69
C ASN A 303 23.19 14.87 15.85
N LYS A 304 23.49 16.02 16.50
CA LYS A 304 23.93 17.24 15.79
C LYS A 304 25.21 16.95 15.02
N GLY A 305 25.24 17.35 13.74
CA GLY A 305 26.41 17.12 12.91
C GLY A 305 26.24 17.50 11.43
N LEU A 306 27.11 16.95 10.61
CA LEU A 306 27.14 17.13 9.17
C LEU A 306 27.09 15.74 8.50
N VAL A 307 26.05 15.49 7.69
CA VAL A 307 25.86 14.23 6.98
C VAL A 307 26.22 14.44 5.51
N LYS A 308 27.03 13.53 4.94
CA LYS A 308 27.37 13.51 3.51
C LYS A 308 26.53 12.41 2.81
N GLY A 309 26.07 12.68 1.60
CA GLY A 309 25.36 11.72 0.76
C GLY A 309 24.61 12.37 -0.40
N TYR A 310 23.75 11.61 -1.03
CA TYR A 310 22.87 12.06 -2.10
C TYR A 310 21.74 12.95 -1.52
N ASN A 311 21.70 14.18 -1.96
CA ASN A 311 20.71 15.17 -1.54
C ASN A 311 19.51 15.13 -2.49
N TYR A 312 18.31 14.88 -1.95
CA TYR A 312 17.07 14.73 -2.73
C TYR A 312 16.63 16.02 -3.42
N LEU A 313 16.95 17.19 -2.85
CA LEU A 313 16.57 18.47 -3.44
C LEU A 313 17.44 18.84 -4.64
N THR A 314 18.76 18.65 -4.52
CA THR A 314 19.72 19.02 -5.57
C THR A 314 20.04 17.87 -6.52
N GLN A 315 19.65 16.65 -6.18
CA GLN A 315 19.93 15.39 -6.89
C GLN A 315 21.43 15.12 -7.08
N GLN A 316 22.24 15.60 -6.17
CA GLN A 316 23.70 15.51 -6.19
C GLN A 316 24.27 15.13 -4.82
N GLU A 317 25.51 14.61 -4.83
CA GLU A 317 26.27 14.44 -3.59
C GLU A 317 26.53 15.79 -2.93
N SER A 318 26.15 15.92 -1.68
CA SER A 318 26.39 17.14 -0.91
C SER A 318 26.52 16.84 0.59
N ARG A 319 26.62 17.89 1.40
CA ARG A 319 26.60 17.80 2.86
C ARG A 319 25.38 18.55 3.38
N MET A 320 24.71 17.95 4.36
CA MET A 320 23.54 18.53 5.04
C MET A 320 23.81 18.64 6.54
N SER A 321 23.64 19.83 7.09
CA SER A 321 23.67 20.02 8.55
C SER A 321 22.42 19.43 9.17
N VAL A 322 22.60 18.64 10.22
CA VAL A 322 21.52 17.97 10.95
C VAL A 322 21.53 18.34 12.43
N ASN A 323 20.38 18.27 13.05
CA ASN A 323 20.17 18.55 14.46
C ASN A 323 19.45 17.39 15.15
N THR A 324 19.27 17.49 16.45
CA THR A 324 18.73 16.41 17.29
C THR A 324 17.23 16.14 17.10
N LYS A 325 16.54 16.88 16.25
CA LYS A 325 15.12 16.68 15.90
C LYS A 325 14.95 16.03 14.52
N ASP A 326 16.03 15.98 13.71
CA ASP A 326 15.95 15.44 12.35
C ASP A 326 15.83 13.91 12.41
N LEU A 327 14.98 13.35 11.55
CA LEU A 327 14.66 11.93 11.51
C LEU A 327 15.75 11.15 10.76
N VAL A 328 16.08 9.96 11.22
CA VAL A 328 16.93 9.01 10.50
C VAL A 328 16.32 7.61 10.49
N ILE A 329 16.33 7.01 9.30
CA ILE A 329 15.89 5.63 9.08
C ILE A 329 17.09 4.84 8.56
N HIS A 330 17.49 3.81 9.31
CA HIS A 330 18.61 2.96 8.94
C HIS A 330 18.14 1.75 8.14
N THR A 331 18.93 1.33 7.15
CA THR A 331 18.65 0.09 6.41
C THR A 331 19.06 -1.16 7.19
N GLN A 332 19.87 -1.02 8.24
CA GLN A 332 20.30 -2.13 9.09
C GLN A 332 19.22 -2.45 10.15
N GLN A 333 18.11 -2.99 9.71
CA GLN A 333 16.98 -3.43 10.53
C GLN A 333 16.23 -4.56 9.81
N PRO A 334 15.36 -5.34 10.48
CA PRO A 334 14.62 -6.45 9.84
C PRO A 334 13.86 -6.01 8.59
N LYS A 335 13.27 -4.81 8.58
CA LYS A 335 12.57 -4.23 7.43
C LYS A 335 13.49 -3.45 6.46
N GLY A 336 14.81 -3.67 6.52
CA GLY A 336 15.78 -2.89 5.73
C GLY A 336 15.56 -2.90 4.23
N LYS A 337 15.05 -3.99 3.66
CA LYS A 337 14.69 -4.07 2.25
C LYS A 337 13.50 -3.16 1.92
N MET A 338 12.46 -3.17 2.74
CA MET A 338 11.32 -2.26 2.60
C MET A 338 11.75 -0.80 2.79
N VAL A 339 12.64 -0.50 3.74
CA VAL A 339 13.25 0.84 3.89
C VAL A 339 13.93 1.28 2.59
N LYS A 340 14.73 0.39 1.97
CA LYS A 340 15.37 0.70 0.68
C LYS A 340 14.32 1.04 -0.36
N VAL A 341 13.31 0.20 -0.56
CA VAL A 341 12.25 0.42 -1.56
C VAL A 341 11.53 1.75 -1.35
N LEU A 342 11.18 2.08 -0.10
CA LEU A 342 10.39 3.28 0.19
C LEU A 342 11.20 4.58 0.19
N PHE A 343 12.52 4.50 0.40
CA PHE A 343 13.35 5.69 0.62
C PHE A 343 14.44 5.91 -0.41
N GLU A 344 14.79 4.95 -1.26
CA GLU A 344 15.87 5.19 -2.22
C GLU A 344 15.51 6.29 -3.23
N PRO A 345 16.50 7.11 -3.62
CA PRO A 345 16.25 8.22 -4.56
C PRO A 345 15.93 7.75 -5.97
N ASN A 346 16.47 6.61 -6.38
CA ASN A 346 16.29 6.02 -7.71
C ASN A 346 16.29 4.50 -7.59
N ALA A 347 15.24 3.83 -8.07
CA ALA A 347 15.21 2.40 -8.25
C ALA A 347 15.99 1.99 -9.51
N LYS A 348 16.64 0.84 -9.47
CA LYS A 348 17.27 0.24 -10.66
C LYS A 348 16.23 -0.60 -11.38
N LEU A 349 15.96 -0.26 -12.62
CA LEU A 349 15.06 -1.00 -13.50
C LEU A 349 15.86 -1.97 -14.37
N THR A 350 15.32 -3.17 -14.61
CA THR A 350 15.85 -4.18 -15.55
C THR A 350 15.25 -3.99 -16.94
N ASP A 351 14.08 -3.40 -17.04
CA ASP A 351 13.39 -3.04 -18.30
C ASP A 351 12.87 -1.60 -18.19
N SER A 352 12.67 -0.94 -19.33
CA SER A 352 12.09 0.39 -19.44
C SER A 352 10.57 0.38 -19.58
N LEU A 353 9.98 -0.75 -19.96
CA LEU A 353 8.54 -0.92 -20.03
C LEU A 353 8.01 -1.38 -18.68
N THR A 354 7.20 -0.55 -18.05
CA THR A 354 6.59 -0.81 -16.75
C THR A 354 5.07 -0.88 -16.89
N TYR A 355 4.43 -1.62 -15.98
CA TYR A 355 2.97 -1.75 -16.00
C TYR A 355 2.26 -0.43 -15.68
N ASP A 356 2.70 0.26 -14.62
CA ASP A 356 1.96 1.42 -14.11
C ASP A 356 2.91 2.46 -13.46
N ILE A 357 2.96 2.53 -12.13
CA ILE A 357 3.61 3.58 -11.35
C ILE A 357 5.09 3.26 -11.11
N THR A 358 5.96 4.22 -11.39
CA THR A 358 7.43 4.08 -11.29
C THR A 358 8.09 5.03 -10.29
N ALA A 359 7.33 5.93 -9.66
CA ALA A 359 7.85 6.95 -8.76
C ALA A 359 7.04 7.01 -7.46
N TRP A 360 7.69 6.70 -6.32
CA TRP A 360 7.02 6.61 -5.01
C TRP A 360 7.89 7.00 -3.82
N SER A 361 9.18 7.31 -4.00
CA SER A 361 10.12 7.54 -2.90
C SER A 361 9.58 8.55 -1.88
N LEU A 362 9.45 8.14 -0.62
CA LEU A 362 8.80 8.91 0.45
C LEU A 362 9.42 10.30 0.70
N PRO A 363 10.76 10.50 0.64
CA PRO A 363 11.33 11.84 0.78
C PRO A 363 10.82 12.81 -0.27
N TYR A 364 10.66 12.36 -1.52
CA TYR A 364 10.08 13.18 -2.59
C TYR A 364 8.57 13.35 -2.43
N ALA A 365 7.84 12.25 -2.20
CA ALA A 365 6.39 12.26 -2.11
C ALA A 365 5.86 13.16 -0.97
N HIS A 366 6.56 13.19 0.17
CA HIS A 366 6.24 14.06 1.30
C HIS A 366 6.93 15.45 1.23
N GLY A 367 7.81 15.68 0.27
CA GLY A 367 8.54 16.94 0.11
C GLY A 367 9.47 17.26 1.28
N PHE A 368 10.22 16.25 1.77
CA PHE A 368 11.26 16.47 2.78
C PHE A 368 12.56 16.96 2.17
N LYS A 369 13.25 17.88 2.83
CA LYS A 369 14.68 18.04 2.62
C LYS A 369 15.37 16.81 3.22
N ALA A 370 16.01 16.01 2.37
CA ALA A 370 16.57 14.73 2.79
C ALA A 370 17.92 14.44 2.16
N ILE A 371 18.66 13.51 2.78
CA ILE A 371 19.95 13.02 2.31
C ILE A 371 20.06 11.51 2.53
N ALA A 372 20.48 10.77 1.49
CA ALA A 372 20.75 9.35 1.57
C ALA A 372 22.25 9.13 1.77
N SER A 373 22.66 8.63 2.94
CA SER A 373 24.06 8.45 3.31
C SER A 373 24.55 7.02 3.08
N THR A 374 25.73 6.88 2.51
CA THR A 374 26.41 5.58 2.35
C THR A 374 27.08 5.10 3.66
N THR A 375 27.06 5.92 4.69
CA THR A 375 27.55 5.57 6.03
C THR A 375 26.39 5.55 7.03
N LYS A 376 26.53 4.77 8.10
CA LYS A 376 25.58 4.79 9.22
C LYS A 376 25.72 6.13 9.94
N VAL A 377 24.64 6.89 10.00
CA VAL A 377 24.59 8.19 10.67
C VAL A 377 24.43 7.98 12.17
N SER A 378 25.12 8.77 12.98
CA SER A 378 25.00 8.71 14.45
C SER A 378 23.62 9.20 14.89
N SER A 379 22.97 8.41 15.73
CA SER A 379 21.57 8.58 16.10
C SER A 379 21.28 8.22 17.55
N ARG A 380 20.05 8.50 17.99
CA ARG A 380 19.54 8.21 19.30
C ARG A 380 18.04 7.86 19.24
N LYS A 381 17.55 7.05 20.17
CA LYS A 381 16.14 6.65 20.24
C LYS A 381 15.25 7.70 20.91
N ASP A 382 15.79 8.51 21.78
CA ASP A 382 15.00 9.45 22.58
C ASP A 382 14.51 10.62 21.75
N VAL A 383 13.19 10.80 21.72
CA VAL A 383 12.53 11.98 21.15
C VAL A 383 12.58 13.11 22.15
N MET A 384 13.21 14.24 21.81
CA MET A 384 12.94 15.49 22.52
C MET A 384 11.56 15.98 22.09
N VAL A 385 10.57 15.77 22.95
CA VAL A 385 9.24 16.36 22.76
C VAL A 385 9.39 17.86 22.86
N ASP A 386 9.17 18.55 21.75
CA ASP A 386 9.11 20.01 21.73
C ASP A 386 7.75 20.40 22.33
N THR A 387 7.71 20.69 23.63
CA THR A 387 6.58 21.35 24.27
C THR A 387 6.65 22.84 23.90
N ALA A 388 6.40 23.14 22.62
CA ALA A 388 6.32 24.53 22.19
C ALA A 388 5.19 25.21 22.95
N ASN A 389 5.55 26.17 23.77
CA ASN A 389 4.59 27.05 24.41
C ASN A 389 3.86 27.83 23.29
N ASN A 390 2.60 27.52 23.03
CA ASN A 390 1.76 28.19 22.05
C ASN A 390 1.18 29.49 22.59
N GLY A 391 1.95 30.24 23.35
CA GLY A 391 1.53 31.56 23.80
C GLY A 391 1.21 32.46 22.59
N ILE A 392 -0.01 32.95 22.52
CA ILE A 392 -0.46 33.91 21.50
C ILE A 392 -0.45 35.28 22.12
N ASP A 393 0.21 36.25 21.45
CA ASP A 393 0.11 37.66 21.85
C ASP A 393 -1.29 38.16 21.52
N GLN A 394 -2.12 38.36 22.59
CA GLN A 394 -3.50 38.82 22.46
C GLN A 394 -3.64 40.24 21.93
N ASN A 395 -2.55 41.02 21.85
CA ASN A 395 -2.55 42.40 21.35
C ASN A 395 -1.95 42.51 19.93
N ALA A 396 -1.63 41.42 19.30
CA ALA A 396 -1.04 41.42 17.96
C ALA A 396 -1.98 42.13 16.96
N TYR A 397 -1.38 42.89 16.04
CA TYR A 397 -2.08 43.53 14.92
C TYR A 397 -2.65 42.48 13.95
N ALA A 398 -1.88 41.39 13.74
CA ALA A 398 -2.23 40.25 12.90
C ALA A 398 -1.59 38.99 13.44
N TYR A 399 -2.18 37.85 13.09
CA TYR A 399 -1.60 36.54 13.32
C TYR A 399 -1.21 35.93 11.96
N LEU A 400 -0.04 35.29 11.91
CA LEU A 400 0.45 34.61 10.72
C LEU A 400 0.51 33.11 10.98
N SER A 401 0.08 32.31 9.99
CA SER A 401 0.19 30.86 10.01
C SER A 401 0.74 30.38 8.65
N LYS A 402 1.79 29.56 8.68
CA LYS A 402 2.35 28.97 7.45
C LYS A 402 1.32 28.07 6.80
N TRP A 403 1.39 27.98 5.46
CA TRP A 403 0.57 27.08 4.64
C TRP A 403 1.46 26.03 3.98
N ASN A 404 1.70 24.90 4.65
CA ASN A 404 2.64 23.90 4.18
C ASN A 404 2.36 22.45 4.62
N SER A 405 1.15 22.22 5.21
CA SER A 405 0.66 20.89 5.57
C SER A 405 -0.85 20.79 5.39
N LEU A 406 -1.39 19.58 5.39
CA LEU A 406 -2.83 19.33 5.29
C LEU A 406 -3.57 19.83 6.56
N GLU A 407 -2.90 19.80 7.70
CA GLU A 407 -3.42 20.32 8.98
C GLU A 407 -3.68 21.83 8.94
N ASP A 408 -2.96 22.56 8.07
CA ASP A 408 -3.23 23.99 7.85
C ASP A 408 -4.58 24.21 7.15
N ALA A 409 -5.03 23.28 6.32
CA ALA A 409 -6.37 23.32 5.72
C ALA A 409 -7.46 23.10 6.77
N SER A 410 -7.26 22.18 7.71
CA SER A 410 -8.18 21.97 8.85
C SER A 410 -8.26 23.20 9.72
N PHE A 411 -7.11 23.86 9.97
CA PHE A 411 -7.06 25.11 10.72
C PHE A 411 -7.81 26.24 10.00
N LEU A 412 -7.59 26.41 8.69
CA LEU A 412 -8.35 27.39 7.89
C LEU A 412 -9.86 27.11 7.94
N ALA A 413 -10.26 25.84 7.77
CA ALA A 413 -11.67 25.46 7.85
C ALA A 413 -12.29 25.83 9.21
N ALA A 414 -11.59 25.57 10.31
CA ALA A 414 -12.05 25.94 11.66
C ALA A 414 -12.17 27.47 11.85
N LEU A 415 -11.25 28.25 11.26
CA LEU A 415 -11.36 29.72 11.27
C LEU A 415 -12.59 30.19 10.50
N LEU A 416 -12.81 29.67 9.31
CA LEU A 416 -13.96 30.04 8.47
C LEU A 416 -15.30 29.63 9.09
N GLN A 417 -15.38 28.46 9.75
CA GLN A 417 -16.56 28.00 10.48
C GLN A 417 -16.88 28.90 11.70
N ALA A 418 -15.89 29.57 12.25
CA ALA A 418 -16.03 30.53 13.33
C ALA A 418 -16.22 31.98 12.84
N ASP A 419 -16.55 32.18 11.56
CA ASP A 419 -16.72 33.48 10.89
C ASP A 419 -15.48 34.40 11.01
N VAL A 420 -14.30 33.82 11.17
CA VAL A 420 -13.05 34.58 11.19
C VAL A 420 -12.62 34.91 9.78
N ARG A 421 -12.45 36.18 9.48
CA ARG A 421 -11.95 36.64 8.19
C ARG A 421 -10.45 36.40 8.09
N VAL A 422 -10.03 35.66 7.03
CA VAL A 422 -8.65 35.28 6.77
C VAL A 422 -8.24 35.79 5.40
N ARG A 423 -7.05 36.34 5.31
CA ARG A 423 -6.35 36.63 4.05
C ARG A 423 -5.19 35.65 3.87
N PHE A 424 -4.57 35.64 2.70
CA PHE A 424 -3.34 34.93 2.43
C PHE A 424 -2.35 35.81 1.67
N SER A 425 -1.07 35.51 1.80
CA SER A 425 -0.04 36.24 1.07
C SER A 425 0.11 35.71 -0.37
N GLU A 426 0.08 36.61 -1.34
CA GLU A 426 0.33 36.29 -2.76
C GLU A 426 1.82 36.20 -3.10
N LYS A 427 2.70 36.71 -2.23
CA LYS A 427 4.16 36.78 -2.40
C LYS A 427 4.89 36.35 -1.13
N ASP A 428 6.13 35.93 -1.30
CA ASP A 428 7.04 35.74 -0.16
C ASP A 428 7.31 37.09 0.51
N PHE A 429 7.44 37.09 1.85
CA PHE A 429 7.73 38.28 2.63
C PHE A 429 8.51 37.95 3.90
N THR A 430 9.09 38.97 4.52
CA THR A 430 9.85 38.82 5.77
C THR A 430 9.33 39.83 6.78
N ILE A 431 9.05 39.37 8.01
CA ILE A 431 8.68 40.22 9.17
C ILE A 431 9.57 39.82 10.34
N GLU A 432 10.18 40.78 11.00
CA GLU A 432 11.05 40.58 12.19
C GLU A 432 12.09 39.47 11.99
N GLY A 433 12.70 39.43 10.81
CA GLY A 433 13.73 38.46 10.45
C GLY A 433 13.18 37.03 10.13
N ASN A 434 11.88 36.79 10.24
CA ASN A 434 11.24 35.54 9.86
C ASN A 434 10.73 35.59 8.42
N SER A 435 11.07 34.60 7.62
CA SER A 435 10.61 34.48 6.24
C SER A 435 9.33 33.68 6.15
N TYR A 436 8.38 34.13 5.36
CA TYR A 436 7.09 33.54 5.09
C TYR A 436 6.89 33.38 3.58
N ALA A 437 6.52 32.19 3.16
CA ALA A 437 6.22 31.90 1.76
C ALA A 437 4.83 32.42 1.37
N LYS A 438 4.63 32.61 0.07
CA LYS A 438 3.30 32.81 -0.51
C LYS A 438 2.34 31.71 -0.03
N GLY A 439 1.08 32.04 0.16
CA GLY A 439 0.08 31.16 0.75
C GLY A 439 -0.02 31.27 2.29
N THR A 440 0.95 31.89 2.97
CA THR A 440 0.85 32.13 4.43
C THR A 440 -0.47 32.80 4.77
N LEU A 441 -1.22 32.23 5.72
CA LEU A 441 -2.47 32.79 6.21
C LEU A 441 -2.20 34.03 7.08
N ILE A 442 -2.98 35.08 6.85
CA ILE A 442 -2.89 36.36 7.54
C ILE A 442 -4.27 36.67 8.17
N ILE A 443 -4.33 36.70 9.50
CA ILE A 443 -5.55 36.93 10.26
C ILE A 443 -5.44 38.29 10.89
N LEU A 444 -6.04 39.31 10.23
CA LEU A 444 -5.97 40.70 10.69
C LEU A 444 -7.02 40.98 11.74
N ARG A 445 -6.61 41.56 12.88
CA ARG A 445 -7.53 42.06 13.90
C ARG A 445 -8.50 43.09 13.33
N GLY A 446 -7.99 43.96 12.45
CA GLY A 446 -8.78 45.00 11.79
C GLY A 446 -9.95 44.47 10.97
N ASP A 447 -9.79 43.31 10.31
CA ASP A 447 -10.86 42.66 9.51
C ASP A 447 -11.92 41.99 10.40
N ASN A 448 -11.60 41.74 11.68
CA ASN A 448 -12.42 40.99 12.63
C ASN A 448 -12.91 41.85 13.82
N LYS A 449 -12.96 43.18 13.65
CA LYS A 449 -13.29 44.14 14.76
C LYS A 449 -14.69 43.93 15.41
N THR A 450 -15.62 43.34 14.64
CA THR A 450 -16.98 43.06 15.13
C THR A 450 -17.06 41.83 16.03
N ASN A 451 -16.01 41.01 16.01
CA ASN A 451 -15.91 39.78 16.80
C ASN A 451 -15.34 40.13 18.20
N LYS A 452 -16.19 40.20 19.18
CA LYS A 452 -15.80 40.54 20.58
C LYS A 452 -14.97 39.42 21.24
N GLU A 453 -15.10 38.19 20.79
CA GLU A 453 -14.39 37.00 21.31
C GLU A 453 -13.18 36.62 20.45
N PHE A 454 -12.72 37.51 19.57
CA PHE A 454 -11.69 37.23 18.55
C PHE A 454 -10.44 36.53 19.14
N ASP A 455 -9.81 37.10 20.14
CA ASP A 455 -8.59 36.57 20.75
C ASP A 455 -8.79 35.18 21.36
N LYS A 456 -9.91 35.00 22.05
CA LYS A 456 -10.27 33.74 22.68
C LYS A 456 -10.54 32.67 21.63
N GLN A 457 -11.27 33.03 20.57
CA GLN A 457 -11.54 32.10 19.45
C GLN A 457 -10.23 31.70 18.71
N ILE A 458 -9.41 32.67 18.33
CA ILE A 458 -8.13 32.39 17.65
C ILE A 458 -7.24 31.50 18.52
N THR A 459 -7.14 31.80 19.82
CA THR A 459 -6.35 30.99 20.76
C THR A 459 -6.87 29.56 20.82
N SER A 460 -8.17 29.37 20.99
CA SER A 460 -8.80 28.06 21.09
C SER A 460 -8.65 27.27 19.78
N ILE A 461 -8.92 27.89 18.61
CA ILE A 461 -8.82 27.25 17.32
C ILE A 461 -7.35 26.87 17.04
N ALA A 462 -6.39 27.75 17.32
CA ALA A 462 -4.97 27.44 17.13
C ALA A 462 -4.50 26.28 18.03
N GLN A 463 -4.91 26.27 19.30
CA GLN A 463 -4.57 25.19 20.22
C GLN A 463 -5.19 23.85 19.79
N ASN A 464 -6.48 23.83 19.45
CA ASN A 464 -7.19 22.62 19.02
C ASN A 464 -6.62 22.03 17.73
N ASN A 465 -6.06 22.87 16.85
CA ASN A 465 -5.42 22.46 15.61
C ASN A 465 -3.89 22.36 15.72
N ASN A 466 -3.31 22.48 16.92
CA ASN A 466 -1.86 22.46 17.15
C ASN A 466 -1.09 23.46 16.25
N ARG A 467 -1.66 24.64 16.01
CA ARG A 467 -1.01 25.68 15.19
C ARG A 467 -0.27 26.68 16.08
N LYS A 468 0.95 26.97 15.65
CA LYS A 468 1.72 28.10 16.21
C LYS A 468 1.45 29.32 15.36
N LEU A 469 0.95 30.38 15.98
CA LEU A 469 0.77 31.69 15.38
C LEU A 469 1.94 32.60 15.73
N THR A 470 2.33 33.45 14.82
CA THR A 470 3.33 34.51 15.02
C THR A 470 2.73 35.85 14.64
#